data_043b49ec432bd3b4be8b6da072830525
#
_entry.id   043b49ec432bd3b4be8b6da072830525
#
_cell.length_a   1.000
_cell.length_b   1.000
_cell.length_c   1.000
_cell.angle_alpha   90.00
_cell.angle_beta   90.00
_cell.angle_gamma   90.00
#
_symmetry.space_group_name_H-M   'P 1'
#
loop_
_entity.id
_entity.type
_entity.pdbx_description
1 polymer ?
#
loop_
_entity_poly.entity_id
_entity_poly.type
_entity_poly.pdbx_seq_one_letter_code
_entity_poly.pdbx_strand_id
1 'polypeptide(L)'
;SNIDGIKFERYGRKITVDSDSAEYMLEFNKSEEYFSNIPSYTRFIQACEKVVRGNQRYSNYKKILIEKVRLDHCQVLSDLELDGESGKDIIEMHHGPIFTLYDICEVVLQYYRKKKWPITTMSIADSVLTEHEKNRVQVVMLCSSVHELVHNGSVFLNLDQGYGRLDLFIEKYI
;
A
#
# COMPACT_ATOMS: atom_id res chain seq x y z
N SER A 1 30.97 5.36 6.12
CA SER A 1 31.33 4.82 4.80
C SER A 1 31.08 5.85 3.73
N ASN A 2 32.04 6.00 2.86
CA ASN A 2 31.99 6.99 1.80
C ASN A 2 31.61 6.28 0.50
N ILE A 3 30.37 6.47 0.08
CA ILE A 3 29.91 6.06 -1.24
C ILE A 3 29.79 7.33 -2.06
N ASP A 4 30.42 7.35 -3.22
CA ASP A 4 30.47 8.55 -4.06
C ASP A 4 29.06 9.05 -4.44
N GLY A 5 28.87 10.35 -4.41
CA GLY A 5 27.67 11.01 -4.91
C GLY A 5 26.86 11.72 -3.85
N ILE A 6 25.68 11.24 -3.55
CA ILE A 6 24.69 11.95 -2.75
C ILE A 6 24.96 11.82 -1.25
N LYS A 7 24.87 12.96 -0.56
CA LYS A 7 24.93 13.01 0.90
C LYS A 7 23.53 13.09 1.47
N PHE A 8 23.26 12.29 2.48
CA PHE A 8 22.02 12.36 3.24
C PHE A 8 22.27 12.08 4.71
N GLU A 9 21.32 12.45 5.55
CA GLU A 9 21.40 12.23 6.98
C GLU A 9 20.49 11.12 7.42
N ARG A 10 21.01 10.27 8.29
CA ARG A 10 20.26 9.23 8.97
C ARG A 10 20.71 9.19 10.42
N TYR A 11 19.79 9.46 11.35
CA TYR A 11 20.13 9.55 12.77
C TYR A 11 21.27 10.54 13.06
N GLY A 12 21.28 11.69 12.37
CA GLY A 12 22.33 12.68 12.53
C GLY A 12 23.65 12.33 11.87
N ARG A 13 23.78 11.17 11.23
CA ARG A 13 24.97 10.78 10.49
C ARG A 13 24.78 11.05 9.00
N LYS A 14 25.82 11.63 8.40
CA LYS A 14 25.85 11.84 6.96
C LYS A 14 26.44 10.62 6.28
N ILE A 15 25.72 10.12 5.31
CA ILE A 15 26.15 8.99 4.49
C ILE A 15 26.25 9.51 3.06
N THR A 16 27.40 9.28 2.44
CA THR A 16 27.60 9.61 1.03
C THR A 16 27.39 8.34 0.22
N VAL A 17 26.56 8.42 -0.81
CA VAL A 17 26.22 7.27 -1.64
C VAL A 17 26.51 7.57 -3.09
N ASP A 18 26.65 6.50 -3.84
CA ASP A 18 26.81 6.55 -5.29
C ASP A 18 25.58 7.21 -5.94
N SER A 19 25.80 8.02 -6.94
CA SER A 19 24.72 8.67 -7.67
C SER A 19 23.77 7.70 -8.36
N ASP A 20 24.26 6.53 -8.77
CA ASP A 20 23.43 5.50 -9.40
C ASP A 20 22.46 4.82 -8.42
N SER A 21 22.78 4.84 -7.13
CA SER A 21 21.93 4.34 -6.07
C SER A 21 21.12 5.45 -5.40
N ALA A 22 21.18 6.66 -5.93
CA ALA A 22 20.56 7.84 -5.33
C ALA A 22 19.07 7.68 -5.07
N GLU A 23 18.35 7.05 -5.99
CA GLU A 23 16.90 6.84 -5.85
C GLU A 23 16.57 5.97 -4.64
N TYR A 24 17.38 4.96 -4.37
CA TYR A 24 17.21 4.10 -3.20
C TYR A 24 17.63 4.81 -1.91
N MET A 25 18.66 5.62 -2.01
CA MET A 25 19.26 6.28 -0.86
C MET A 25 18.51 7.54 -0.43
N LEU A 26 17.79 8.17 -1.33
CA LEU A 26 16.84 9.24 -1.00
C LEU A 26 15.71 8.77 -0.09
N GLU A 27 15.54 7.46 0.01
CA GLU A 27 14.57 6.84 0.87
C GLU A 27 14.92 6.88 2.36
N PHE A 28 16.14 7.26 2.70
CA PHE A 28 16.56 7.24 4.09
C PHE A 28 15.96 8.40 4.88
N ASN A 29 15.55 8.07 6.06
CA ASN A 29 15.12 8.92 7.16
C ASN A 29 14.76 10.36 6.78
N LYS A 30 13.58 10.55 6.24
CA LYS A 30 13.06 11.85 5.87
C LYS A 30 12.87 12.73 7.10
N SER A 31 13.26 13.98 7.01
CA SER A 31 13.11 14.96 8.09
C SER A 31 11.66 15.44 8.23
N GLU A 32 11.33 16.01 9.38
CA GLU A 32 10.03 16.64 9.59
C GLU A 32 9.78 17.78 8.60
N GLU A 33 10.81 18.54 8.26
CA GLU A 33 10.73 19.60 7.27
C GLU A 33 10.29 19.07 5.90
N TYR A 34 10.78 17.91 5.49
CA TYR A 34 10.38 17.26 4.26
C TYR A 34 8.88 16.99 4.24
N PHE A 35 8.32 16.53 5.36
CA PHE A 35 6.91 16.19 5.47
C PHE A 35 5.99 17.39 5.68
N SER A 36 6.53 18.55 5.98
CA SER A 36 5.74 19.79 6.05
C SER A 36 5.40 20.36 4.68
N ASN A 37 6.08 19.91 3.64
CA ASN A 37 5.80 20.28 2.25
C ASN A 37 4.79 19.31 1.64
N ILE A 38 3.59 19.79 1.30
CA ILE A 38 2.51 18.94 0.79
C ILE A 38 2.88 18.14 -0.48
N PRO A 39 3.50 18.73 -1.52
CA PRO A 39 3.93 17.95 -2.67
C PRO A 39 4.93 16.85 -2.34
N SER A 40 5.86 17.12 -1.45
CA SER A 40 6.85 16.12 -1.00
C SER A 40 6.19 14.99 -0.21
N TYR A 41 5.27 15.35 0.67
CA TYR A 41 4.47 14.41 1.45
C TYR A 41 3.69 13.46 0.55
N THR A 42 2.96 14.01 -0.41
CA THR A 42 2.16 13.21 -1.35
C THR A 42 3.04 12.30 -2.20
N ARG A 43 4.15 12.82 -2.72
CA ARG A 43 5.09 12.01 -3.52
C ARG A 43 5.71 10.88 -2.70
N PHE A 44 6.01 11.13 -1.44
CA PHE A 44 6.54 10.10 -0.56
C PHE A 44 5.54 8.97 -0.38
N ILE A 45 4.28 9.27 -0.11
CA ILE A 45 3.25 8.26 0.07
C ILE A 45 3.02 7.48 -1.23
N GLN A 46 2.99 8.16 -2.37
CA GLN A 46 2.88 7.51 -3.67
C GLN A 46 4.08 6.59 -3.95
N ALA A 47 5.27 6.98 -3.53
CA ALA A 47 6.45 6.12 -3.64
C ALA A 47 6.31 4.88 -2.75
N CYS A 48 5.76 5.01 -1.55
CA CYS A 48 5.46 3.86 -0.69
C CYS A 48 4.48 2.90 -1.35
N GLU A 49 3.40 3.40 -1.93
CA GLU A 49 2.43 2.58 -2.67
C GLU A 49 3.11 1.81 -3.81
N LYS A 50 3.96 2.50 -4.55
CA LYS A 50 4.68 1.89 -5.67
C LYS A 50 5.61 0.76 -5.20
N VAL A 51 6.32 0.97 -4.11
CA VAL A 51 7.17 -0.07 -3.50
C VAL A 51 6.33 -1.25 -3.03
N VAL A 52 5.21 -1.00 -2.37
CA VAL A 52 4.29 -2.07 -1.94
C VAL A 52 3.80 -2.89 -3.13
N ARG A 53 3.25 -2.23 -4.15
CA ARG A 53 2.69 -2.91 -5.33
C ARG A 53 3.74 -3.68 -6.12
N GLY A 54 4.97 -3.19 -6.15
CA GLY A 54 6.08 -3.84 -6.87
C GLY A 54 6.78 -4.95 -6.07
N ASN A 55 6.42 -5.16 -4.83
CA ASN A 55 7.09 -6.14 -3.97
C ASN A 55 6.50 -7.53 -4.15
N GLN A 56 7.36 -8.55 -4.14
CA GLN A 56 6.95 -9.94 -4.27
C GLN A 56 5.98 -10.37 -3.16
N ARG A 57 6.14 -9.82 -1.95
CA ARG A 57 5.24 -10.11 -0.82
C ARG A 57 3.80 -9.70 -1.12
N TYR A 58 3.61 -8.61 -1.86
CA TYR A 58 2.29 -8.14 -2.29
C TYR A 58 1.65 -9.11 -3.28
N SER A 59 2.42 -9.54 -4.28
CA SER A 59 1.96 -10.54 -5.25
C SER A 59 1.63 -11.87 -4.57
N ASN A 60 2.45 -12.30 -3.62
CA ASN A 60 2.21 -13.51 -2.84
C ASN A 60 0.95 -13.41 -2.00
N TYR A 61 0.71 -12.24 -1.37
CA TYR A 61 -0.50 -11.98 -0.60
C TYR A 61 -1.75 -12.12 -1.49
N LYS A 62 -1.76 -11.47 -2.64
CA LYS A 62 -2.86 -11.56 -3.61
C LYS A 62 -3.10 -13.00 -4.04
N LYS A 63 -2.03 -13.73 -4.32
CA LYS A 63 -2.09 -15.14 -4.72
C LYS A 63 -2.72 -16.01 -3.64
N ILE A 64 -2.35 -15.80 -2.38
CA ILE A 64 -2.92 -16.51 -1.24
C ILE A 64 -4.42 -16.22 -1.11
N LEU A 65 -4.84 -14.97 -1.28
CA LEU A 65 -6.26 -14.62 -1.24
C LEU A 65 -7.06 -15.34 -2.32
N ILE A 66 -6.52 -15.43 -3.52
CA ILE A 66 -7.18 -16.08 -4.64
C ILE A 66 -7.19 -17.60 -4.46
N GLU A 67 -6.06 -18.21 -4.17
CA GLU A 67 -5.90 -19.67 -4.19
C GLU A 67 -6.32 -20.36 -2.89
N LYS A 68 -6.04 -19.75 -1.74
CA LYS A 68 -6.25 -20.36 -0.43
C LYS A 68 -7.50 -19.86 0.30
N VAL A 69 -7.74 -18.57 0.23
CA VAL A 69 -8.93 -17.94 0.82
C VAL A 69 -10.12 -18.05 -0.15
N ARG A 70 -9.84 -18.34 -1.42
CA ARG A 70 -10.86 -18.54 -2.46
C ARG A 70 -11.61 -17.27 -2.83
N LEU A 71 -10.94 -16.15 -2.77
CA LEU A 71 -11.43 -14.87 -3.29
C LEU A 71 -11.11 -14.76 -4.79
N ASP A 72 -11.49 -15.75 -5.54
CA ASP A 72 -11.20 -15.91 -6.97
C ASP A 72 -12.32 -15.41 -7.89
N HIS A 73 -13.24 -14.64 -7.33
CA HIS A 73 -14.39 -14.10 -8.07
C HIS A 73 -14.64 -12.65 -7.66
N CYS A 74 -15.42 -11.94 -8.47
CA CYS A 74 -15.83 -10.58 -8.14
C CYS A 74 -16.80 -10.60 -6.95
N GLN A 75 -16.41 -9.98 -5.83
CA GLN A 75 -17.22 -9.99 -4.63
C GLN A 75 -18.50 -9.16 -4.75
N VAL A 76 -18.55 -8.22 -5.68
CA VAL A 76 -19.75 -7.42 -5.94
C VAL A 76 -20.74 -8.19 -6.82
N LEU A 77 -20.22 -8.96 -7.77
CA LEU A 77 -21.02 -9.74 -8.72
C LEU A 77 -21.04 -11.24 -8.39
N SER A 78 -20.84 -11.61 -7.13
CA SER A 78 -20.71 -13.00 -6.71
C SER A 78 -21.94 -13.85 -7.07
N ASP A 79 -23.11 -13.25 -7.09
CA ASP A 79 -24.38 -13.92 -7.40
C ASP A 79 -24.76 -13.80 -8.88
N LEU A 80 -23.99 -13.04 -9.67
CA LEU A 80 -24.18 -12.95 -11.11
C LEU A 80 -23.20 -13.87 -11.79
N GLU A 81 -23.70 -14.88 -12.47
CA GLU A 81 -22.88 -15.64 -13.40
C GLU A 81 -22.32 -14.66 -14.42
N LEU A 82 -21.01 -14.43 -14.32
CA LEU A 82 -20.31 -13.81 -15.39
C LEU A 82 -20.44 -14.74 -16.59
N ASP A 83 -21.13 -14.32 -17.62
CA ASP A 83 -21.22 -15.10 -18.85
C ASP A 83 -19.83 -15.33 -19.47
N GLY A 84 -19.72 -16.18 -20.48
CA GLY A 84 -18.42 -16.56 -21.03
C GLY A 84 -17.58 -15.39 -21.57
N GLU A 85 -18.19 -14.23 -21.79
CA GLU A 85 -17.48 -13.03 -22.21
C GLU A 85 -16.86 -12.30 -21.01
N SER A 86 -17.53 -12.31 -19.89
CA SER A 86 -17.03 -11.74 -18.64
C SER A 86 -16.00 -12.62 -17.97
N GLY A 87 -15.86 -13.88 -18.35
CA GLY A 87 -14.74 -14.73 -17.96
C GLY A 87 -13.38 -14.22 -18.40
N LYS A 88 -13.36 -13.16 -19.22
CA LYS A 88 -12.14 -12.43 -19.59
C LYS A 88 -11.81 -11.29 -18.62
N ASP A 89 -12.74 -10.94 -17.72
CA ASP A 89 -12.47 -9.92 -16.72
C ASP A 89 -11.46 -10.43 -15.73
N ILE A 90 -10.36 -9.69 -15.61
CA ILE A 90 -9.31 -9.96 -14.65
C ILE A 90 -9.83 -9.58 -13.27
N ILE A 91 -9.61 -10.45 -12.29
CA ILE A 91 -9.91 -10.15 -10.89
C ILE A 91 -8.81 -9.23 -10.35
N GLU A 92 -9.21 -8.08 -9.86
CA GLU A 92 -8.32 -7.07 -9.31
C GLU A 92 -8.56 -6.89 -7.82
N MET A 93 -7.47 -6.68 -7.09
CA MET A 93 -7.53 -6.41 -5.67
C MET A 93 -7.68 -4.91 -5.44
N HIS A 94 -8.77 -4.52 -4.81
CA HIS A 94 -9.08 -3.13 -4.49
C HIS A 94 -9.00 -2.93 -2.97
N HIS A 95 -8.26 -1.93 -2.53
CA HIS A 95 -8.23 -1.53 -1.13
C HIS A 95 -9.45 -0.68 -0.82
N GLY A 96 -10.17 -1.07 0.19
CA GLY A 96 -11.40 -0.40 0.57
C GLY A 96 -12.40 -1.37 1.23
N PRO A 97 -13.58 -0.88 1.56
CA PRO A 97 -14.17 0.43 1.21
C PRO A 97 -13.71 1.63 2.05
N ILE A 98 -13.09 1.40 3.22
CA ILE A 98 -12.75 2.50 4.12
C ILE A 98 -11.44 3.19 3.72
N PHE A 99 -10.34 2.43 3.63
CA PHE A 99 -9.02 2.96 3.32
C PHE A 99 -8.52 2.47 1.96
N THR A 100 -8.00 3.40 1.17
CA THR A 100 -7.20 3.08 -0.03
C THR A 100 -5.80 2.63 0.41
N LEU A 101 -5.00 2.12 -0.49
CA LEU A 101 -3.60 1.82 -0.20
C LEU A 101 -2.83 3.09 0.18
N TYR A 102 -3.14 4.22 -0.45
CA TYR A 102 -2.59 5.52 -0.08
C TYR A 102 -2.87 5.81 1.39
N ASP A 103 -4.12 5.67 1.82
CA ASP A 103 -4.52 5.92 3.20
C ASP A 103 -3.79 5.02 4.18
N ILE A 104 -3.63 3.75 3.85
CA ILE A 104 -2.89 2.79 4.69
C ILE A 104 -1.44 3.23 4.84
N CYS A 105 -0.78 3.60 3.74
CA CYS A 105 0.58 4.10 3.77
C CYS A 105 0.69 5.39 4.61
N GLU A 106 -0.26 6.30 4.45
CA GLU A 106 -0.30 7.55 5.20
C GLU A 106 -0.45 7.30 6.71
N VAL A 107 -1.35 6.42 7.11
CA VAL A 107 -1.55 6.08 8.52
C VAL A 107 -0.29 5.50 9.13
N VAL A 108 0.38 4.59 8.43
CA VAL A 108 1.64 4.00 8.89
C VAL A 108 2.74 5.06 8.98
N LEU A 109 2.82 5.96 8.00
CA LEU A 109 3.77 7.08 8.03
C LEU A 109 3.55 7.96 9.26
N GLN A 110 2.30 8.34 9.54
CA GLN A 110 1.98 9.17 10.69
C GLN A 110 2.31 8.47 12.01
N TYR A 111 2.12 7.17 12.07
CA TYR A 111 2.51 6.38 13.23
C TYR A 111 4.02 6.43 13.47
N TYR A 112 4.81 6.27 12.42
CA TYR A 112 6.27 6.37 12.49
C TYR A 112 6.71 7.76 12.93
N ARG A 113 6.08 8.80 12.42
CA ARG A 113 6.35 10.19 12.83
C ARG A 113 6.08 10.39 14.31
N LYS A 114 4.95 9.93 14.78
CA LYS A 114 4.55 10.00 16.19
C LYS A 114 5.53 9.28 17.10
N LYS A 115 6.00 8.13 16.67
CA LYS A 115 6.99 7.31 17.41
C LYS A 115 8.43 7.82 17.24
N LYS A 116 8.64 8.79 16.36
CA LYS A 116 9.97 9.28 16.01
C LYS A 116 10.91 8.17 15.50
N TRP A 117 10.34 7.21 14.82
CA TRP A 117 11.08 6.14 14.18
C TRP A 117 11.64 6.62 12.84
N PRO A 118 12.76 6.03 12.38
CA PRO A 118 13.30 6.35 11.07
C PRO A 118 12.30 6.07 9.95
N ILE A 119 12.19 6.99 9.02
CA ILE A 119 11.21 6.93 7.94
C ILE A 119 11.94 6.83 6.61
N THR A 120 11.68 5.72 5.92
CA THR A 120 12.08 5.50 4.54
C THR A 120 10.90 4.91 3.80
N THR A 121 10.86 4.99 2.48
CA THR A 121 9.78 4.31 1.73
C THR A 121 9.82 2.80 1.98
N MET A 122 11.03 2.24 2.12
CA MET A 122 11.19 0.81 2.40
C MET A 122 10.65 0.43 3.78
N SER A 123 10.91 1.24 4.81
CA SER A 123 10.41 0.93 6.17
C SER A 123 8.90 1.03 6.25
N ILE A 124 8.31 2.02 5.63
CA ILE A 124 6.85 2.17 5.56
C ILE A 124 6.24 1.03 4.75
N ALA A 125 6.78 0.74 3.57
CA ALA A 125 6.30 -0.35 2.73
C ALA A 125 6.40 -1.70 3.44
N ASP A 126 7.48 -1.96 4.18
CA ASP A 126 7.64 -3.19 4.95
C ASP A 126 6.52 -3.36 5.98
N SER A 127 6.23 -2.32 6.75
CA SER A 127 5.13 -2.34 7.71
C SER A 127 3.78 -2.54 7.02
N VAL A 128 3.54 -1.87 5.91
CA VAL A 128 2.30 -2.01 5.15
C VAL A 128 2.15 -3.44 4.63
N LEU A 129 3.21 -4.02 4.08
CA LEU A 129 3.20 -5.41 3.61
C LEU A 129 2.96 -6.39 4.76
N THR A 130 3.56 -6.14 5.92
CA THR A 130 3.33 -6.96 7.11
C THR A 130 1.85 -6.92 7.52
N GLU A 131 1.21 -5.77 7.46
CA GLU A 131 -0.20 -5.64 7.78
C GLU A 131 -1.08 -6.39 6.77
N HIS A 132 -0.70 -6.42 5.50
CA HIS A 132 -1.36 -7.28 4.50
C HIS A 132 -1.23 -8.75 4.88
N GLU A 133 -0.01 -9.20 5.13
CA GLU A 133 0.27 -10.60 5.46
C GLU A 133 -0.46 -11.07 6.72
N LYS A 134 -0.70 -10.17 7.66
CA LYS A 134 -1.46 -10.44 8.89
C LYS A 134 -2.97 -10.26 8.72
N ASN A 135 -3.44 -9.97 7.50
CA ASN A 135 -4.85 -9.75 7.19
C ASN A 135 -5.48 -8.63 8.01
N ARG A 136 -4.73 -7.56 8.26
CA ARG A 136 -5.21 -6.39 9.00
C ARG A 136 -5.53 -5.19 8.12
N VAL A 137 -5.39 -5.32 6.82
CA VAL A 137 -5.93 -4.36 5.85
C VAL A 137 -7.20 -4.91 5.26
N GLN A 138 -8.00 -4.05 4.67
CA GLN A 138 -9.26 -4.46 4.05
C GLN A 138 -9.17 -4.35 2.54
N VAL A 139 -9.46 -5.45 1.85
CA VAL A 139 -9.46 -5.52 0.40
C VAL A 139 -10.72 -6.19 -0.11
N VAL A 140 -11.09 -5.85 -1.34
CA VAL A 140 -12.22 -6.44 -2.06
C VAL A 140 -11.71 -6.91 -3.42
N MET A 141 -12.05 -8.12 -3.81
CA MET A 141 -11.75 -8.62 -5.15
C MET A 141 -12.85 -8.20 -6.10
N LEU A 142 -12.48 -7.50 -7.16
CA LEU A 142 -13.41 -6.95 -8.14
C LEU A 142 -12.97 -7.36 -9.54
N CYS A 143 -13.93 -7.59 -10.43
CA CYS A 143 -13.60 -7.67 -11.84
C CYS A 143 -13.27 -6.26 -12.36
N SER A 144 -12.53 -6.19 -13.46
CA SER A 144 -12.05 -4.92 -14.01
C SER A 144 -13.17 -3.90 -14.23
N SER A 145 -14.29 -4.34 -14.77
CA SER A 145 -15.44 -3.47 -15.03
C SER A 145 -16.03 -2.86 -13.76
N VAL A 146 -16.18 -3.67 -12.71
CA VAL A 146 -16.72 -3.19 -11.41
C VAL A 146 -15.70 -2.31 -10.71
N HIS A 147 -14.42 -2.64 -10.80
CA HIS A 147 -13.34 -1.84 -10.21
C HIS A 147 -13.33 -0.41 -10.80
N GLU A 148 -13.51 -0.29 -12.10
CA GLU A 148 -13.63 1.00 -12.76
C GLU A 148 -14.86 1.79 -12.26
N LEU A 149 -16.01 1.12 -12.13
CA LEU A 149 -17.24 1.75 -11.63
C LEU A 149 -17.07 2.22 -10.17
N VAL A 150 -16.35 1.49 -9.35
CA VAL A 150 -16.03 1.91 -7.97
C VAL A 150 -15.14 3.14 -7.98
N HIS A 151 -14.11 3.17 -8.80
CA HIS A 151 -13.21 4.33 -8.89
C HIS A 151 -13.88 5.60 -9.38
N ASN A 152 -14.83 5.49 -10.30
CA ASN A 152 -15.56 6.67 -10.80
C ASN A 152 -16.77 7.06 -9.96
N GLY A 153 -17.03 6.36 -8.85
CA GLY A 153 -18.11 6.66 -7.94
C GLY A 153 -19.49 6.15 -8.36
N SER A 154 -19.58 5.35 -9.42
CA SER A 154 -20.84 4.79 -9.90
C SER A 154 -21.34 3.62 -9.06
N VAL A 155 -20.43 2.94 -8.35
CA VAL A 155 -20.73 1.82 -7.45
C VAL A 155 -20.05 2.06 -6.12
N PHE A 156 -20.79 1.86 -5.03
CA PHE A 156 -20.27 1.94 -3.67
C PHE A 156 -20.14 0.55 -3.07
N LEU A 157 -19.03 0.30 -2.39
CA LEU A 157 -18.80 -0.96 -1.69
C LEU A 157 -19.39 -0.88 -0.28
N ASN A 158 -20.03 -1.97 0.16
CA ASN A 158 -20.47 -2.11 1.54
C ASN A 158 -19.29 -2.50 2.44
N LEU A 159 -19.37 -2.15 3.71
CA LEU A 159 -18.31 -2.45 4.69
C LEU A 159 -18.09 -3.95 4.87
N ASP A 160 -19.13 -4.74 4.75
CA ASP A 160 -19.09 -6.19 4.90
C ASP A 160 -18.56 -6.94 3.68
N GLN A 161 -18.36 -6.26 2.56
CA GLN A 161 -17.78 -6.84 1.37
C GLN A 161 -16.26 -6.96 1.43
N GLY A 162 -15.61 -6.27 2.36
CA GLY A 162 -14.17 -6.29 2.50
C GLY A 162 -13.66 -7.52 3.25
N TYR A 163 -12.54 -8.06 2.78
CA TYR A 163 -11.79 -9.10 3.49
C TYR A 163 -10.64 -8.48 4.26
N GLY A 164 -10.50 -8.85 5.51
CA GLY A 164 -9.42 -8.40 6.39
C GLY A 164 -9.93 -7.69 7.63
N ARG A 165 -9.10 -7.69 8.66
CA ARG A 165 -9.42 -7.13 9.97
C ARG A 165 -8.88 -5.70 10.07
N LEU A 166 -9.52 -4.78 9.36
CA LEU A 166 -9.16 -3.36 9.40
C LEU A 166 -9.32 -2.76 10.80
N ASP A 167 -10.24 -3.28 11.60
CA ASP A 167 -10.41 -2.89 12.99
C ASP A 167 -9.11 -3.05 13.80
N LEU A 168 -8.37 -4.12 13.57
CA LEU A 168 -7.08 -4.35 14.23
C LEU A 168 -5.99 -3.39 13.72
N PHE A 169 -6.04 -3.02 12.44
CA PHE A 169 -5.15 -2.00 11.89
C PHE A 169 -5.40 -0.64 12.56
N ILE A 170 -6.64 -0.24 12.65
CA ILE A 170 -7.04 1.02 13.28
C ILE A 170 -6.61 1.03 14.74
N GLU A 171 -6.88 -0.04 15.47
CA GLU A 171 -6.48 -0.17 16.88
C GLU A 171 -4.98 0.00 17.07
N LYS A 172 -4.18 -0.56 16.17
CA LYS A 172 -2.72 -0.49 16.29
C LYS A 172 -2.15 0.88 15.92
N TYR A 173 -2.67 1.52 14.86
CA TYR A 173 -2.03 2.71 14.27
C TYR A 173 -2.73 4.02 14.56
N ILE A 174 -3.98 3.99 14.97
CA ILE A 174 -4.77 5.18 15.23
C ILE A 174 -5.23 5.23 16.69
#